data_b913735d1a6cce46ddf18585ccc6a8f6
#
_entry.id   b913735d1a6cce46ddf18585ccc6a8f6
#
_cell.length_a   1.000
_cell.length_b   1.000
_cell.length_c   1.000
_cell.angle_alpha   90.00
_cell.angle_beta   90.00
_cell.angle_gamma   90.00
#
_symmetry.space_group_name_H-M   'P 1'
#
loop_
_entity.id
_entity.type
_entity.pdbx_description
1 polymer ?
#
loop_
_entity_poly.entity_id
_entity_poly.type
_entity_poly.pdbx_seq_one_letter_code
_entity_poly.pdbx_strand_id
1 'polypeptide(L)'
;MQQFQLERQSIEQQLANTQLSLSQQQQQLAQANQAKNEIQGRFEYASAGNENPSRLLGGATLRANNSLMQKISQIQIPGGQARMDGDVIRIEFPSDRLFSLGSYQVHSSQVPTLQSLVSTIRQHFPQQIIGVEAHWDGSQLNPATISHHQLTATQALSIFDTMKQLGLPERQIFTMGMGSNRPRHPQGVSGGISPNRRIEVVIYPESYTGT
;
A
#
# COMPACT_ATOMS: atom_id res chain seq x y z
N MET A 1 -40.26 -10.47 45.19
CA MET A 1 -40.25 -9.00 45.05
C MET A 1 -38.84 -8.42 45.11
N GLN A 2 -37.97 -8.86 46.04
CA GLN A 2 -36.60 -8.35 46.15
C GLN A 2 -35.70 -8.63 44.91
N GLN A 3 -35.87 -9.77 44.28
CA GLN A 3 -35.07 -10.13 43.11
C GLN A 3 -35.33 -9.20 41.90
N PHE A 4 -36.58 -8.81 41.65
CA PHE A 4 -36.93 -7.85 40.61
C PHE A 4 -36.41 -6.43 40.86
N GLN A 5 -36.28 -6.03 42.15
CA GLN A 5 -35.70 -4.74 42.50
C GLN A 5 -34.19 -4.69 42.23
N LEU A 6 -33.47 -5.78 42.53
CA LEU A 6 -32.03 -5.88 42.22
C LEU A 6 -31.76 -5.91 40.72
N GLU A 7 -32.59 -6.62 39.96
CA GLU A 7 -32.48 -6.68 38.52
C GLU A 7 -32.73 -5.31 37.86
N ARG A 8 -33.75 -4.60 38.30
CA ARG A 8 -33.99 -3.21 37.87
C ARG A 8 -32.82 -2.29 38.16
N GLN A 9 -32.26 -2.32 39.36
CA GLN A 9 -31.09 -1.52 39.73
C GLN A 9 -29.87 -1.84 38.83
N SER A 10 -29.65 -3.11 38.53
CA SER A 10 -28.57 -3.53 37.62
C SER A 10 -28.77 -2.99 36.22
N ILE A 11 -29.99 -3.05 35.68
CA ILE A 11 -30.31 -2.53 34.34
C ILE A 11 -30.16 -1.00 34.30
N GLU A 12 -30.65 -0.30 35.33
CA GLU A 12 -30.50 1.16 35.43
C GLU A 12 -29.03 1.57 35.47
N GLN A 13 -28.19 0.80 36.19
CA GLN A 13 -26.75 1.05 36.27
C GLN A 13 -26.04 0.80 34.93
N GLN A 14 -26.43 -0.28 34.23
CA GLN A 14 -25.92 -0.57 32.87
C GLN A 14 -26.33 0.51 31.86
N LEU A 15 -27.57 0.97 31.94
CA LEU A 15 -28.08 2.03 31.09
C LEU A 15 -27.28 3.32 31.29
N ALA A 16 -27.08 3.72 32.55
CA ALA A 16 -26.30 4.92 32.89
C ALA A 16 -24.85 4.82 32.38
N ASN A 17 -24.20 3.68 32.55
CA ASN A 17 -22.84 3.44 32.06
C ASN A 17 -22.78 3.49 30.52
N THR A 18 -23.77 2.92 29.85
CA THR A 18 -23.84 2.93 28.37
C THR A 18 -24.06 4.34 27.85
N GLN A 19 -24.92 5.13 28.50
CA GLN A 19 -25.15 6.53 28.15
C GLN A 19 -23.90 7.39 28.35
N LEU A 20 -23.16 7.16 29.44
CA LEU A 20 -21.88 7.83 29.68
C LEU A 20 -20.84 7.50 28.59
N SER A 21 -20.71 6.22 28.27
CA SER A 21 -19.80 5.76 27.20
C SER A 21 -20.18 6.34 25.83
N LEU A 22 -21.47 6.39 25.50
CA LEU A 22 -21.95 6.99 24.25
C LEU A 22 -21.64 8.50 24.20
N SER A 23 -21.83 9.20 25.29
CA SER A 23 -21.51 10.63 25.40
C SER A 23 -20.00 10.87 25.22
N GLN A 24 -19.16 10.05 25.82
CA GLN A 24 -17.70 10.14 25.63
C GLN A 24 -17.28 9.85 24.18
N GLN A 25 -17.87 8.85 23.54
CA GLN A 25 -17.58 8.55 22.13
C GLN A 25 -18.03 9.69 21.21
N GLN A 26 -19.19 10.29 21.47
CA GLN A 26 -19.66 11.46 20.71
C GLN A 26 -18.72 12.66 20.87
N GLN A 27 -18.19 12.89 22.07
CA GLN A 27 -17.21 13.94 22.32
C GLN A 27 -15.89 13.69 21.58
N GLN A 28 -15.39 12.45 21.61
CA GLN A 28 -14.18 12.07 20.87
C GLN A 28 -14.36 12.22 19.36
N LEU A 29 -15.53 11.82 18.83
CA LEU A 29 -15.85 11.98 17.42
C LEU A 29 -15.93 13.46 17.02
N ALA A 30 -16.51 14.30 17.85
CA ALA A 30 -16.58 15.75 17.61
C ALA A 30 -15.17 16.37 17.60
N GLN A 31 -14.31 16.01 18.54
CA GLN A 31 -12.91 16.46 18.59
C GLN A 31 -12.11 15.99 17.37
N ALA A 32 -12.27 14.72 16.96
CA ALA A 32 -11.60 14.18 15.78
C ALA A 32 -12.05 14.88 14.49
N ASN A 33 -13.35 15.17 14.36
CA ASN A 33 -13.89 15.91 13.21
C ASN A 33 -13.40 17.38 13.21
N GLN A 34 -13.29 18.00 14.36
CA GLN A 34 -12.78 19.36 14.49
C GLN A 34 -11.29 19.43 14.10
N ALA A 35 -10.47 18.49 14.59
CA ALA A 35 -9.07 18.37 14.21
C ALA A 35 -8.89 18.08 12.70
N LYS A 36 -9.74 17.21 12.13
CA LYS A 36 -9.76 16.94 10.69
C LYS A 36 -10.06 18.23 9.89
N ASN A 37 -11.09 18.98 10.27
CA ASN A 37 -11.49 20.20 9.57
C ASN A 37 -10.42 21.29 9.71
N GLU A 38 -9.75 21.37 10.85
CA GLU A 38 -8.64 22.31 11.07
C GLU A 38 -7.43 21.98 10.18
N ILE A 39 -7.09 20.69 10.09
CA ILE A 39 -6.01 20.22 9.20
C ILE A 39 -6.40 20.49 7.74
N GLN A 40 -7.63 20.19 7.36
CA GLN A 40 -8.13 20.40 6.00
C GLN A 40 -8.16 21.90 5.64
N GLY A 41 -8.61 22.76 6.54
CA GLY A 41 -8.57 24.21 6.33
C GLY A 41 -7.15 24.76 6.23
N ARG A 42 -6.21 24.25 7.02
CA ARG A 42 -4.79 24.59 6.92
C ARG A 42 -4.19 24.12 5.58
N PHE A 43 -4.60 22.96 5.10
CA PHE A 43 -4.16 22.44 3.80
C PHE A 43 -4.74 23.26 2.65
N GLU A 44 -6.02 23.63 2.69
CA GLU A 44 -6.65 24.47 1.67
C GLU A 44 -6.06 25.88 1.66
N TYR A 45 -5.80 26.47 2.82
CA TYR A 45 -5.14 27.77 2.93
C TYR A 45 -3.71 27.75 2.40
N ALA A 46 -2.97 26.68 2.66
CA ALA A 46 -1.62 26.47 2.13
C ALA A 46 -1.62 26.24 0.60
N SER A 47 -2.68 25.62 0.06
CA SER A 47 -2.80 25.35 -1.38
C SER A 47 -3.38 26.51 -2.20
N ALA A 48 -4.21 27.36 -1.59
CA ALA A 48 -4.90 28.46 -2.30
C ALA A 48 -4.08 29.75 -2.42
N GLY A 49 -2.97 29.86 -1.74
CA GLY A 49 -2.25 31.14 -1.56
C GLY A 49 -0.84 31.23 -2.14
N ASN A 50 -0.32 30.24 -2.89
CA ASN A 50 1.10 30.37 -3.24
C ASN A 50 1.59 29.69 -4.51
N GLU A 51 1.97 30.48 -5.46
CA GLU A 51 2.91 30.11 -6.54
C GLU A 51 4.34 29.80 -5.99
N ASN A 52 4.59 29.93 -4.67
CA ASN A 52 5.87 29.63 -4.05
C ASN A 52 5.75 29.22 -2.56
N PRO A 53 5.55 27.95 -2.23
CA PRO A 53 5.46 27.46 -0.85
C PRO A 53 6.78 27.46 -0.07
N SER A 54 7.86 28.02 -0.63
CA SER A 54 9.23 27.87 -0.14
C SER A 54 9.64 28.75 1.04
N ARG A 55 8.73 29.54 1.66
CA ARG A 55 9.18 30.63 2.57
C ARG A 55 8.80 30.53 4.05
N LEU A 56 8.17 29.47 4.54
CA LEU A 56 7.56 29.54 5.88
C LEU A 56 8.18 28.68 6.98
N LEU A 57 9.16 27.83 6.74
CA LEU A 57 9.80 27.07 7.83
C LEU A 57 11.30 26.87 7.59
N GLY A 58 12.11 27.84 8.04
CA GLY A 58 13.51 27.57 8.40
C GLY A 58 14.38 26.77 7.42
N GLY A 59 14.28 27.02 6.11
CA GLY A 59 15.15 26.38 5.11
C GLY A 59 14.78 24.96 4.69
N ALA A 60 13.73 24.34 5.25
CA ALA A 60 13.22 23.08 4.77
C ALA A 60 12.17 23.33 3.67
N THR A 61 12.54 23.09 2.42
CA THR A 61 11.60 23.10 1.29
C THR A 61 10.78 21.81 1.34
N LEU A 62 9.58 21.83 1.93
CA LEU A 62 8.59 20.79 1.72
C LEU A 62 8.02 20.94 0.29
N ARG A 63 8.70 20.38 -0.68
CA ARG A 63 8.10 20.14 -1.98
C ARG A 63 7.11 18.99 -1.80
N ALA A 64 5.81 19.30 -1.79
CA ALA A 64 4.81 18.27 -2.06
C ALA A 64 5.18 17.65 -3.42
N ASN A 65 5.63 16.39 -3.43
CA ASN A 65 6.10 15.74 -4.64
C ASN A 65 4.89 15.31 -5.50
N ASN A 66 4.17 16.29 -6.03
CA ASN A 66 3.05 16.08 -6.97
C ASN A 66 3.50 15.46 -8.29
N SER A 67 4.81 15.30 -8.52
CA SER A 67 5.34 14.77 -9.77
C SER A 67 4.87 13.34 -10.05
N LEU A 68 4.76 12.49 -9.02
CA LEU A 68 4.25 11.12 -9.17
C LEU A 68 2.74 11.10 -9.41
N MET A 69 1.98 11.94 -8.69
CA MET A 69 0.52 12.02 -8.85
C MET A 69 0.12 12.43 -10.28
N GLN A 70 0.86 13.33 -10.90
CA GLN A 70 0.60 13.72 -12.29
C GLN A 70 0.95 12.62 -13.29
N LYS A 71 1.91 11.75 -12.96
CA LYS A 71 2.38 10.68 -13.85
C LYS A 71 1.58 9.39 -13.74
N ILE A 72 0.75 9.21 -12.71
CA ILE A 72 0.00 7.95 -12.52
C ILE A 72 -0.94 7.63 -13.67
N SER A 73 -1.55 8.65 -14.29
CA SER A 73 -2.44 8.49 -15.43
C SER A 73 -1.75 7.93 -16.68
N GLN A 74 -0.42 8.04 -16.74
CA GLN A 74 0.41 7.53 -17.84
C GLN A 74 0.77 6.06 -17.67
N ILE A 75 0.47 5.48 -16.50
CA ILE A 75 0.76 4.08 -16.20
C ILE A 75 -0.43 3.23 -16.65
N GLN A 76 -0.32 2.67 -17.86
CA GLN A 76 -1.28 1.72 -18.42
C GLN A 76 -0.57 0.40 -18.70
N ILE A 77 -0.60 -0.51 -17.73
CA ILE A 77 0.07 -1.82 -17.83
C ILE A 77 -1.00 -2.91 -17.93
N PRO A 78 -0.96 -3.76 -18.97
CA PRO A 78 -1.91 -4.86 -19.11
C PRO A 78 -1.91 -5.77 -17.87
N GLY A 79 -3.05 -5.88 -17.22
CA GLY A 79 -3.21 -6.73 -16.01
C GLY A 79 -2.60 -6.19 -14.73
N GLY A 80 -2.01 -4.99 -14.74
CA GLY A 80 -1.58 -4.26 -13.57
C GLY A 80 -2.60 -3.20 -13.17
N GLN A 81 -2.72 -2.92 -11.86
CA GLN A 81 -3.54 -1.84 -11.31
C GLN A 81 -2.64 -0.84 -10.60
N ALA A 82 -2.54 0.38 -11.15
CA ALA A 82 -1.77 1.45 -10.55
C ALA A 82 -2.63 2.25 -9.56
N ARG A 83 -2.08 2.57 -8.38
CA ARG A 83 -2.71 3.43 -7.36
C ARG A 83 -1.67 4.26 -6.63
N MET A 84 -2.09 5.40 -6.12
CA MET A 84 -1.30 6.14 -5.12
C MET A 84 -1.45 5.50 -3.74
N ASP A 85 -0.36 5.45 -2.98
CA ASP A 85 -0.33 5.00 -1.60
C ASP A 85 0.64 5.93 -0.82
N GLY A 86 0.08 6.97 -0.21
CA GLY A 86 0.88 8.09 0.29
C GLY A 86 1.66 8.75 -0.84
N ASP A 87 2.98 8.80 -0.69
CA ASP A 87 3.89 9.46 -1.65
C ASP A 87 4.45 8.51 -2.73
N VAL A 88 4.02 7.24 -2.75
CA VAL A 88 4.49 6.24 -3.72
C VAL A 88 3.39 5.83 -4.69
N ILE A 89 3.79 5.39 -5.89
CA ILE A 89 2.88 4.70 -6.80
C ILE A 89 3.09 3.20 -6.61
N ARG A 90 2.00 2.47 -6.40
CA ARG A 90 1.98 1.00 -6.38
C ARG A 90 1.28 0.47 -7.61
N ILE A 91 1.96 -0.42 -8.32
CA ILE A 91 1.41 -1.16 -9.47
C ILE A 91 1.26 -2.61 -9.03
N GLU A 92 0.02 -3.05 -8.87
CA GLU A 92 -0.33 -4.36 -8.32
C GLU A 92 -0.65 -5.35 -9.43
N PHE A 93 -0.10 -6.55 -9.33
CA PHE A 93 -0.38 -7.71 -10.18
C PHE A 93 -0.81 -8.88 -9.30
N PRO A 94 -1.90 -9.60 -9.64
CA PRO A 94 -2.19 -10.89 -9.00
C PRO A 94 -1.00 -11.85 -9.23
N SER A 95 -0.48 -12.43 -8.14
CA SER A 95 0.68 -13.34 -8.20
C SER A 95 0.41 -14.54 -9.12
N ASP A 96 -0.83 -15.06 -9.11
CA ASP A 96 -1.23 -16.23 -9.90
C ASP A 96 -1.26 -15.96 -11.42
N ARG A 97 -1.17 -14.69 -11.84
CA ARG A 97 -0.94 -14.34 -13.24
C ARG A 97 0.53 -14.47 -13.63
N LEU A 98 1.41 -14.11 -12.73
CA LEU A 98 2.85 -14.06 -12.98
C LEU A 98 3.51 -15.42 -12.74
N PHE A 99 2.97 -16.22 -11.82
CA PHE A 99 3.53 -17.48 -11.36
C PHE A 99 2.46 -18.56 -11.24
N SER A 100 2.85 -19.82 -11.42
CA SER A 100 2.02 -20.94 -10.93
C SER A 100 1.98 -20.96 -9.41
N LEU A 101 0.93 -21.52 -8.83
CA LEU A 101 0.75 -21.60 -7.37
C LEU A 101 1.97 -22.24 -6.70
N GLY A 102 2.58 -21.55 -5.75
CA GLY A 102 3.77 -22.00 -5.04
C GLY A 102 5.06 -21.95 -5.85
N SER A 103 5.03 -21.49 -7.09
CA SER A 103 6.21 -21.31 -7.95
C SER A 103 6.80 -19.91 -7.84
N TYR A 104 8.06 -19.80 -8.20
CA TYR A 104 8.77 -18.53 -8.35
C TYR A 104 9.25 -18.28 -9.79
N GLN A 105 8.93 -19.17 -10.72
CA GLN A 105 9.26 -18.98 -12.13
C GLN A 105 8.20 -18.12 -12.81
N VAL A 106 8.63 -17.00 -13.38
CA VAL A 106 7.74 -16.11 -14.15
C VAL A 106 7.25 -16.85 -15.40
N HIS A 107 5.95 -16.80 -15.65
CA HIS A 107 5.37 -17.32 -16.89
C HIS A 107 5.92 -16.58 -18.11
N SER A 108 6.37 -17.30 -19.12
CA SER A 108 6.86 -16.70 -20.37
C SER A 108 5.82 -15.82 -21.06
N SER A 109 4.53 -16.14 -20.92
CA SER A 109 3.41 -15.35 -21.43
C SER A 109 3.27 -13.97 -20.74
N GLN A 110 3.89 -13.76 -19.57
CA GLN A 110 3.85 -12.50 -18.84
C GLN A 110 5.08 -11.61 -19.07
N VAL A 111 6.09 -12.12 -19.77
CA VAL A 111 7.28 -11.32 -20.13
C VAL A 111 6.89 -10.04 -20.91
N PRO A 112 5.95 -10.05 -21.87
CA PRO A 112 5.51 -8.82 -22.54
C PRO A 112 4.86 -7.80 -21.58
N THR A 113 4.16 -8.25 -20.55
CA THR A 113 3.60 -7.38 -19.49
C THR A 113 4.72 -6.68 -18.72
N LEU A 114 5.74 -7.44 -18.30
CA LEU A 114 6.91 -6.89 -17.62
C LEU A 114 7.74 -5.98 -18.54
N GLN A 115 7.82 -6.28 -19.82
CA GLN A 115 8.45 -5.43 -20.83
C GLN A 115 7.74 -4.06 -20.90
N SER A 116 6.41 -4.05 -20.96
CA SER A 116 5.60 -2.83 -20.94
C SER A 116 5.83 -2.02 -19.68
N LEU A 117 5.87 -2.69 -18.51
CA LEU A 117 6.16 -2.08 -17.23
C LEU A 117 7.56 -1.42 -17.22
N VAL A 118 8.59 -2.14 -17.64
CA VAL A 118 9.98 -1.63 -17.70
C VAL A 118 10.07 -0.44 -18.65
N SER A 119 9.41 -0.51 -19.80
CA SER A 119 9.38 0.60 -20.77
C SER A 119 8.74 1.85 -20.17
N THR A 120 7.61 1.69 -19.47
CA THR A 120 6.92 2.79 -18.77
C THR A 120 7.80 3.39 -17.68
N ILE A 121 8.48 2.55 -16.86
CA ILE A 121 9.38 3.01 -15.81
C ILE A 121 10.54 3.81 -16.42
N ARG A 122 11.19 3.28 -17.44
CA ARG A 122 12.33 3.96 -18.09
C ARG A 122 11.95 5.29 -18.73
N GLN A 123 10.75 5.38 -19.27
CA GLN A 123 10.26 6.60 -19.94
C GLN A 123 9.84 7.67 -18.94
N HIS A 124 9.11 7.30 -17.90
CA HIS A 124 8.45 8.27 -17.01
C HIS A 124 9.10 8.39 -15.64
N PHE A 125 9.89 7.38 -15.22
CA PHE A 125 10.49 7.28 -13.89
C PHE A 125 11.99 6.91 -13.91
N PRO A 126 12.83 7.59 -14.72
CA PRO A 126 14.23 7.18 -14.95
C PRO A 126 15.13 7.35 -13.71
N GLN A 127 14.73 8.17 -12.73
CA GLN A 127 15.53 8.47 -11.54
C GLN A 127 14.95 7.88 -10.24
N GLN A 128 13.74 7.35 -10.30
CA GLN A 128 13.05 6.81 -9.13
C GLN A 128 13.59 5.44 -8.76
N ILE A 129 13.65 5.15 -7.46
CA ILE A 129 13.91 3.80 -6.95
C ILE A 129 12.65 2.96 -7.07
N ILE A 130 12.82 1.73 -7.47
CA ILE A 130 11.74 0.77 -7.72
C ILE A 130 11.86 -0.37 -6.71
N GLY A 131 10.83 -0.54 -5.89
CA GLY A 131 10.69 -1.70 -5.01
C GLY A 131 9.86 -2.80 -5.67
N VAL A 132 10.28 -4.04 -5.58
CA VAL A 132 9.48 -5.20 -5.96
C VAL A 132 9.10 -5.93 -4.67
N GLU A 133 7.83 -5.84 -4.29
CA GLU A 133 7.28 -6.45 -3.08
C GLU A 133 6.39 -7.64 -3.46
N ALA A 134 6.68 -8.82 -2.90
CA ALA A 134 5.84 -10.00 -3.09
C ALA A 134 5.12 -10.37 -1.80
N HIS A 135 3.84 -10.70 -1.92
CA HIS A 135 2.95 -10.99 -0.80
C HIS A 135 2.25 -12.34 -0.97
N TRP A 136 2.01 -13.01 0.14
CA TRP A 136 1.26 -14.25 0.22
C TRP A 136 0.00 -14.09 1.09
N ASP A 137 -1.01 -14.90 0.85
CA ASP A 137 -2.30 -14.82 1.53
C ASP A 137 -2.39 -15.60 2.85
N GLY A 138 -1.29 -16.25 3.25
CA GLY A 138 -1.24 -17.09 4.43
C GLY A 138 -1.77 -18.51 4.23
N SER A 139 -2.23 -18.88 3.03
CA SER A 139 -2.62 -20.25 2.72
C SER A 139 -1.43 -21.20 2.85
N GLN A 140 -1.72 -22.44 3.21
CA GLN A 140 -0.68 -23.45 3.38
C GLN A 140 0.07 -23.71 2.08
N LEU A 141 1.40 -23.66 2.17
CA LEU A 141 2.29 -24.21 1.16
C LEU A 141 2.53 -25.68 1.45
N ASN A 142 2.91 -26.45 0.44
CA ASN A 142 3.34 -27.84 0.66
C ASN A 142 4.48 -27.84 1.70
N PRO A 143 4.36 -28.56 2.83
CA PRO A 143 5.31 -28.50 3.93
C PRO A 143 6.74 -28.95 3.56
N ALA A 144 6.91 -29.64 2.45
CA ALA A 144 8.22 -30.08 1.95
C ALA A 144 9.01 -28.96 1.26
N THR A 145 8.43 -27.74 1.06
CA THR A 145 9.06 -26.73 0.25
C THR A 145 9.70 -25.60 1.07
N ILE A 146 9.10 -24.48 1.13
CA ILE A 146 9.73 -23.25 1.64
C ILE A 146 8.72 -22.45 2.47
N SER A 147 9.20 -21.58 3.34
CA SER A 147 8.34 -20.67 4.09
C SER A 147 7.69 -19.62 3.18
N HIS A 148 6.60 -18.99 3.65
CA HIS A 148 5.95 -17.89 2.92
C HIS A 148 6.93 -16.76 2.59
N HIS A 149 7.85 -16.46 3.52
CA HIS A 149 8.88 -15.42 3.30
C HIS A 149 9.89 -15.85 2.24
N GLN A 150 10.35 -17.11 2.26
CA GLN A 150 11.28 -17.62 1.24
C GLN A 150 10.63 -17.61 -0.15
N LEU A 151 9.38 -18.09 -0.26
CA LEU A 151 8.66 -18.07 -1.53
C LEU A 151 8.55 -16.64 -2.07
N THR A 152 8.05 -15.71 -1.25
CA THR A 152 7.83 -14.32 -1.69
C THR A 152 9.15 -13.60 -1.98
N ALA A 153 10.21 -13.85 -1.21
CA ALA A 153 11.52 -13.28 -1.51
C ALA A 153 12.05 -13.78 -2.86
N THR A 154 11.90 -15.09 -3.15
CA THR A 154 12.31 -15.67 -4.42
C THR A 154 11.46 -15.20 -5.59
N GLN A 155 10.15 -15.02 -5.39
CA GLN A 155 9.26 -14.42 -6.38
C GLN A 155 9.66 -12.98 -6.72
N ALA A 156 9.92 -12.15 -5.69
CA ALA A 156 10.40 -10.79 -5.90
C ALA A 156 11.73 -10.75 -6.64
N LEU A 157 12.65 -11.65 -6.32
CA LEU A 157 13.94 -11.78 -7.01
C LEU A 157 13.76 -12.20 -8.48
N SER A 158 12.84 -13.11 -8.79
CA SER A 158 12.57 -13.52 -10.17
C SER A 158 12.00 -12.38 -11.03
N ILE A 159 11.16 -11.52 -10.45
CA ILE A 159 10.69 -10.30 -11.13
C ILE A 159 11.85 -9.32 -11.33
N PHE A 160 12.69 -9.10 -10.32
CA PHE A 160 13.90 -8.28 -10.41
C PHE A 160 14.81 -8.74 -11.56
N ASP A 161 15.15 -10.04 -11.61
CA ASP A 161 16.00 -10.59 -12.65
C ASP A 161 15.40 -10.39 -14.04
N THR A 162 14.09 -10.60 -14.17
CA THR A 162 13.38 -10.38 -15.43
C THR A 162 13.41 -8.91 -15.83
N MET A 163 13.11 -7.98 -14.90
CA MET A 163 13.15 -6.54 -15.19
C MET A 163 14.55 -6.04 -15.54
N LYS A 164 15.57 -6.58 -14.88
CA LYS A 164 16.98 -6.31 -15.20
C LYS A 164 17.35 -6.81 -16.61
N GLN A 165 16.96 -8.03 -16.98
CA GLN A 165 17.14 -8.55 -18.34
C GLN A 165 16.42 -7.71 -19.40
N LEU A 166 15.29 -7.12 -19.07
CA LEU A 166 14.53 -6.21 -19.91
C LEU A 166 15.10 -4.78 -19.94
N GLY A 167 16.22 -4.53 -19.25
CA GLY A 167 17.01 -3.31 -19.35
C GLY A 167 16.72 -2.25 -18.27
N LEU A 168 16.10 -2.61 -17.16
CA LEU A 168 16.02 -1.72 -16.00
C LEU A 168 17.35 -1.81 -15.21
N PRO A 169 18.00 -0.68 -14.86
CA PRO A 169 19.27 -0.69 -14.14
C PRO A 169 19.15 -1.35 -12.76
N GLU A 170 20.05 -2.25 -12.43
CA GLU A 170 20.08 -2.95 -11.15
C GLU A 170 20.08 -2.01 -9.95
N ARG A 171 20.84 -0.91 -10.02
CA ARG A 171 20.92 0.12 -8.97
C ARG A 171 19.59 0.83 -8.69
N GLN A 172 18.63 0.70 -9.60
CA GLN A 172 17.31 1.33 -9.49
C GLN A 172 16.30 0.42 -8.81
N ILE A 173 16.61 -0.86 -8.60
CA ILE A 173 15.64 -1.85 -8.13
C ILE A 173 16.11 -2.46 -6.80
N PHE A 174 15.17 -2.65 -5.88
CA PHE A 174 15.36 -3.54 -4.73
C PHE A 174 14.17 -4.50 -4.58
N THR A 175 14.34 -5.57 -3.80
CA THR A 175 13.33 -6.62 -3.63
C THR A 175 12.95 -6.81 -2.18
N MET A 176 11.69 -7.20 -1.93
CA MET A 176 11.16 -7.44 -0.60
C MET A 176 10.19 -8.61 -0.60
N GLY A 177 10.49 -9.66 0.17
CA GLY A 177 9.57 -10.77 0.44
C GLY A 177 8.78 -10.51 1.70
N MET A 178 7.49 -10.22 1.57
CA MET A 178 6.62 -9.83 2.68
C MET A 178 5.95 -11.02 3.38
N GLY A 179 6.00 -12.21 2.80
CA GLY A 179 5.24 -13.35 3.31
C GLY A 179 3.76 -13.00 3.43
N SER A 180 3.13 -13.37 4.55
CA SER A 180 1.72 -13.06 4.85
C SER A 180 1.55 -11.87 5.81
N ASN A 181 2.60 -11.07 6.05
CA ASN A 181 2.61 -10.04 7.11
C ASN A 181 1.78 -8.79 6.79
N ARG A 182 1.48 -8.52 5.53
CA ARG A 182 0.72 -7.33 5.10
C ARG A 182 -0.49 -7.72 4.24
N PRO A 183 -1.51 -8.36 4.83
CA PRO A 183 -2.74 -8.66 4.12
C PRO A 183 -3.46 -7.33 3.79
N ARG A 184 -3.94 -7.21 2.57
CA ARG A 184 -4.71 -6.05 2.12
C ARG A 184 -6.21 -6.27 2.31
N HIS A 185 -6.62 -7.52 2.31
CA HIS A 185 -7.99 -7.94 2.52
C HIS A 185 -8.04 -8.93 3.69
N PRO A 186 -9.16 -8.99 4.43
CA PRO A 186 -9.34 -9.97 5.49
C PRO A 186 -9.03 -11.39 4.98
N GLN A 187 -8.36 -12.19 5.80
CA GLN A 187 -8.12 -13.60 5.47
C GLN A 187 -9.45 -14.36 5.44
N GLY A 188 -9.60 -15.30 4.51
CA GLY A 188 -10.75 -16.19 4.47
C GLY A 188 -11.81 -15.85 3.43
N VAL A 189 -11.56 -14.96 2.48
CA VAL A 189 -12.43 -14.82 1.30
C VAL A 189 -12.30 -16.08 0.45
N SER A 190 -13.22 -17.03 0.68
CA SER A 190 -13.29 -18.29 -0.07
C SER A 190 -13.71 -18.02 -1.51
N GLY A 191 -13.00 -18.61 -2.44
CA GLY A 191 -13.45 -18.75 -3.83
C GLY A 191 -12.75 -17.81 -4.81
N GLY A 192 -11.56 -18.18 -5.25
CA GLY A 192 -10.85 -17.53 -6.33
C GLY A 192 -9.40 -17.19 -5.99
N ILE A 193 -8.74 -16.47 -6.88
CA ILE A 193 -7.40 -15.92 -6.68
C ILE A 193 -7.45 -14.99 -5.45
N SER A 194 -6.71 -15.35 -4.40
CA SER A 194 -6.69 -14.52 -3.21
C SER A 194 -6.08 -13.15 -3.53
N PRO A 195 -6.78 -12.06 -3.25
CA PRO A 195 -6.24 -10.71 -3.50
C PRO A 195 -5.01 -10.38 -2.65
N ASN A 196 -4.68 -11.22 -1.66
CA ASN A 196 -3.47 -11.09 -0.87
C ASN A 196 -2.26 -11.75 -1.53
N ARG A 197 -2.44 -12.66 -2.52
CA ARG A 197 -1.35 -13.18 -3.35
C ARG A 197 -1.09 -12.20 -4.49
N ARG A 198 -0.15 -11.31 -4.27
CA ARG A 198 0.13 -10.23 -5.20
C ARG A 198 1.61 -9.87 -5.25
N ILE A 199 1.99 -9.30 -6.38
CA ILE A 199 3.27 -8.60 -6.57
C ILE A 199 2.93 -7.11 -6.67
N GLU A 200 3.59 -6.29 -5.90
CA GLU A 200 3.51 -4.83 -6.01
C GLU A 200 4.85 -4.29 -6.53
N VAL A 201 4.81 -3.58 -7.63
CA VAL A 201 5.95 -2.77 -8.10
C VAL A 201 5.73 -1.35 -7.61
N VAL A 202 6.61 -0.90 -6.75
CA VAL A 202 6.48 0.36 -6.01
C VAL A 202 7.46 1.38 -6.57
N ILE A 203 6.96 2.51 -7.04
CA ILE A 203 7.77 3.63 -7.52
C ILE A 203 7.86 4.65 -6.40
N TYR A 204 9.08 4.84 -5.89
CA TYR A 204 9.36 5.80 -4.82
C TYR A 204 9.60 7.20 -5.40
N PRO A 205 9.28 8.27 -4.66
CA PRO A 205 9.65 9.61 -5.06
C PRO A 205 11.18 9.75 -5.17
N GLU A 206 11.63 10.71 -5.95
CA GLU A 206 13.06 11.03 -5.99
C GLU A 206 13.54 11.34 -4.59
N SER A 207 14.47 10.53 -4.09
CA SER A 207 15.20 10.88 -2.87
C SER A 207 16.08 12.10 -3.18
N TYR A 208 15.93 13.16 -2.41
CA TYR A 208 16.79 14.31 -2.47
C TYR A 208 18.20 13.85 -2.04
N THR A 209 19.04 13.50 -2.99
CA THR A 209 20.49 13.48 -2.76
C THR A 209 20.95 14.94 -2.84
N GLY A 210 20.89 15.62 -1.68
CA GLY A 210 21.55 16.90 -1.53
C GLY A 210 23.04 16.68 -1.77
N THR A 211 23.57 17.24 -2.84
CA THR A 211 25.00 17.49 -3.04
C THR A 211 25.39 18.69 -2.22
#